data_e029b93ad9cb8fcaa7b9c3cd46610467
#
_entry.id   e029b93ad9cb8fcaa7b9c3cd46610467
#
_cell.length_a   1.000
_cell.length_b   1.000
_cell.length_c   1.000
_cell.angle_alpha   90.00
_cell.angle_beta   90.00
_cell.angle_gamma   90.00
#
_symmetry.space_group_name_H-M   'P 1'
#
loop_
_entity.id
_entity.type
_entity.pdbx_description
1 polymer ?
#
loop_
_entity_poly.entity_id
_entity_poly.type
_entity_poly.pdbx_seq_one_letter_code
_entity_poly.pdbx_strand_id
1 'polypeptide(L)'
;MQVITVRLQIKAFTLLESLLTLGVVSLLCWLLAGSVHQGFGQVEETLFFSEFERVYQETQKMSIAKEERTSLSIDHIGVHSPYQELALPKGVELIKEKQLTFDPAGGNSSLTKIQFQTEKEVVTYQLAIGNGKIKKSTAPR
;
A
#
# COMPACT_ATOMS: atom_id res chain seq x y z
N MET A 1 -25.12 -7.59 -74.10
CA MET A 1 -24.85 -8.14 -72.80
C MET A 1 -23.79 -7.24 -72.12
N GLN A 2 -24.23 -6.25 -71.31
CA GLN A 2 -23.32 -5.32 -70.66
C GLN A 2 -22.89 -5.95 -69.29
N VAL A 3 -21.58 -6.19 -69.17
CA VAL A 3 -21.00 -6.67 -67.91
C VAL A 3 -20.80 -5.43 -67.02
N ILE A 4 -21.64 -5.28 -66.01
CA ILE A 4 -21.48 -4.26 -64.96
C ILE A 4 -20.35 -4.69 -64.06
N THR A 5 -19.16 -4.13 -64.29
CA THR A 5 -18.03 -4.31 -63.37
C THR A 5 -18.26 -3.43 -62.16
N VAL A 6 -18.81 -3.97 -61.10
CA VAL A 6 -18.87 -3.31 -59.80
C VAL A 6 -17.46 -3.25 -59.25
N ARG A 7 -16.79 -2.09 -59.36
CA ARG A 7 -15.55 -1.81 -58.64
C ARG A 7 -15.90 -1.66 -57.14
N LEU A 8 -15.75 -2.72 -56.39
CA LEU A 8 -15.66 -2.63 -54.95
C LEU A 8 -14.42 -1.81 -54.61
N GLN A 9 -14.60 -0.52 -54.32
CA GLN A 9 -13.56 0.29 -53.70
C GLN A 9 -13.37 -0.21 -52.26
N ILE A 10 -12.60 -1.24 -52.10
CA ILE A 10 -12.03 -1.59 -50.81
C ILE A 10 -11.06 -0.44 -50.53
N LYS A 11 -11.44 0.44 -49.60
CA LYS A 11 -10.51 1.42 -49.04
C LYS A 11 -9.44 0.61 -48.35
N ALA A 12 -8.37 0.31 -49.06
CA ALA A 12 -7.19 -0.29 -48.44
C ALA A 12 -6.68 0.71 -47.40
N PHE A 13 -6.76 0.34 -46.16
CA PHE A 13 -6.14 1.06 -45.06
C PHE A 13 -4.67 1.22 -45.47
N THR A 14 -4.20 2.43 -45.70
CA THR A 14 -2.86 2.64 -46.21
C THR A 14 -1.86 2.27 -45.12
N LEU A 15 -0.73 1.69 -45.51
CA LEU A 15 0.36 1.33 -44.62
C LEU A 15 0.79 2.54 -43.76
N LEU A 16 0.73 3.74 -44.34
CA LEU A 16 1.00 4.99 -43.67
C LEU A 16 -0.01 5.27 -42.54
N GLU A 17 -1.30 5.02 -42.74
CA GLU A 17 -2.35 5.24 -41.76
C GLU A 17 -2.21 4.26 -40.57
N SER A 18 -1.83 3.01 -40.85
CA SER A 18 -1.53 2.01 -39.83
C SER A 18 -0.29 2.37 -39.00
N LEU A 19 0.75 2.88 -39.62
CA LEU A 19 1.96 3.34 -38.94
C LEU A 19 1.68 4.57 -38.07
N LEU A 20 0.86 5.50 -38.56
CA LEU A 20 0.49 6.70 -37.82
C LEU A 20 -0.36 6.35 -36.59
N THR A 21 -1.36 5.49 -36.75
CA THR A 21 -2.18 5.01 -35.61
C THR A 21 -1.34 4.25 -34.60
N LEU A 22 -0.45 3.36 -35.03
CA LEU A 22 0.47 2.64 -34.13
C LEU A 22 1.38 3.61 -33.40
N GLY A 23 1.91 4.63 -34.06
CA GLY A 23 2.75 5.67 -33.46
C GLY A 23 1.99 6.45 -32.36
N VAL A 24 0.77 6.88 -32.65
CA VAL A 24 -0.08 7.59 -31.69
C VAL A 24 -0.41 6.71 -30.48
N VAL A 25 -0.81 5.46 -30.69
CA VAL A 25 -1.13 4.53 -29.61
C VAL A 25 0.11 4.25 -28.74
N SER A 26 1.28 4.04 -29.37
CA SER A 26 2.53 3.83 -28.65
C SER A 26 2.92 5.04 -27.80
N LEU A 27 2.73 6.26 -28.34
CA LEU A 27 2.98 7.50 -27.59
C LEU A 27 2.05 7.63 -26.38
N LEU A 28 0.76 7.35 -26.57
CA LEU A 28 -0.21 7.38 -25.46
C LEU A 28 0.10 6.34 -24.38
N CYS A 29 0.45 5.12 -24.77
CA CYS A 29 0.88 4.09 -23.83
C CYS A 29 2.11 4.51 -23.04
N TRP A 30 3.08 5.14 -23.69
CA TRP A 30 4.29 5.63 -23.03
C TRP A 30 4.01 6.75 -22.02
N LEU A 31 3.14 7.70 -22.38
CA LEU A 31 2.71 8.78 -21.47
C LEU A 31 1.93 8.26 -20.26
N LEU A 32 1.08 7.25 -20.46
CA LEU A 32 0.28 6.64 -19.38
C LEU A 32 1.13 5.76 -18.45
N ALA A 33 2.15 5.10 -18.97
CA ALA A 33 2.99 4.18 -18.19
C ALA A 33 3.68 4.86 -17.01
N GLY A 34 4.11 6.12 -17.15
CA GLY A 34 4.74 6.89 -16.08
C GLY A 34 3.80 7.21 -14.91
N SER A 35 2.53 7.48 -15.18
CA SER A 35 1.53 7.81 -14.16
C SER A 35 1.09 6.63 -13.32
N VAL A 36 1.13 5.43 -13.90
CA VAL A 36 0.69 4.19 -13.25
C VAL A 36 1.62 3.81 -12.09
N HIS A 37 2.93 3.92 -12.25
CA HIS A 37 3.89 3.58 -11.19
C HIS A 37 3.74 4.43 -9.91
N GLN A 38 3.46 5.72 -10.04
CA GLN A 38 3.27 6.61 -8.89
C GLN A 38 1.94 6.31 -8.15
N GLY A 39 0.90 5.91 -8.88
CA GLY A 39 -0.39 5.55 -8.30
C GLY A 39 -0.33 4.26 -7.47
N PHE A 40 0.40 3.26 -7.92
CA PHE A 40 0.53 1.99 -7.20
C PHE A 40 1.26 2.14 -5.86
N GLY A 41 2.33 2.94 -5.78
CA GLY A 41 3.04 3.18 -4.53
C GLY A 41 2.14 3.78 -3.44
N GLN A 42 1.31 4.75 -3.77
CA GLN A 42 0.37 5.35 -2.80
C GLN A 42 -0.70 4.38 -2.31
N VAL A 43 -1.17 3.49 -3.19
CA VAL A 43 -2.14 2.44 -2.81
C VAL A 43 -1.48 1.44 -1.87
N GLU A 44 -0.26 1.00 -2.16
CA GLU A 44 0.49 0.08 -1.28
C GLU A 44 0.75 0.70 0.09
N GLU A 45 1.14 1.98 0.18
CA GLU A 45 1.30 2.69 1.44
C GLU A 45 -0.01 2.74 2.24
N THR A 46 -1.12 3.11 1.59
CA THR A 46 -2.44 3.20 2.23
C THR A 46 -2.90 1.84 2.75
N LEU A 47 -2.72 0.79 1.95
CA LEU A 47 -3.04 -0.58 2.34
C LEU A 47 -2.18 -1.03 3.52
N PHE A 48 -0.88 -0.75 3.49
CA PHE A 48 0.03 -1.08 4.59
C PHE A 48 -0.42 -0.46 5.90
N PHE A 49 -0.74 0.83 5.93
CA PHE A 49 -1.19 1.49 7.16
C PHE A 49 -2.53 0.94 7.67
N SER A 50 -3.46 0.61 6.77
CA SER A 50 -4.72 -0.04 7.15
C SER A 50 -4.49 -1.44 7.72
N GLU A 51 -3.63 -2.24 7.09
CA GLU A 51 -3.24 -3.57 7.57
C GLU A 51 -2.47 -3.50 8.89
N PHE A 52 -1.57 -2.53 9.07
CA PHE A 52 -0.87 -2.31 10.32
C PHE A 52 -1.84 -2.08 11.48
N GLU A 53 -2.83 -1.19 11.29
CA GLU A 53 -3.85 -0.94 12.30
C GLU A 53 -4.67 -2.21 12.61
N ARG A 54 -4.95 -3.02 11.59
CA ARG A 54 -5.64 -4.30 11.75
C ARG A 54 -4.80 -5.30 12.54
N VAL A 55 -3.53 -5.51 12.16
CA VAL A 55 -2.60 -6.42 12.86
C VAL A 55 -2.43 -6.01 14.33
N TYR A 56 -2.31 -4.72 14.58
CA TYR A 56 -2.22 -4.19 15.94
C TYR A 56 -3.46 -4.54 16.77
N GLN A 57 -4.67 -4.26 16.23
CA GLN A 57 -5.93 -4.53 16.91
C GLN A 57 -6.20 -6.02 17.09
N GLU A 58 -5.86 -6.85 16.10
CA GLU A 58 -6.00 -8.30 16.20
C GLU A 58 -5.06 -8.88 17.27
N THR A 59 -3.80 -8.44 17.30
CA THR A 59 -2.86 -8.87 18.34
C THR A 59 -3.35 -8.49 19.74
N GLN A 60 -3.90 -7.29 19.90
CA GLN A 60 -4.52 -6.85 21.14
C GLN A 60 -5.74 -7.70 21.51
N LYS A 61 -6.66 -7.95 20.58
CA LYS A 61 -7.83 -8.80 20.82
C LYS A 61 -7.45 -10.23 21.19
N MET A 62 -6.40 -10.75 20.56
CA MET A 62 -5.91 -12.10 20.85
C MET A 62 -5.28 -12.21 22.23
N SER A 63 -4.60 -11.15 22.74
CA SER A 63 -4.10 -11.15 24.11
C SER A 63 -5.23 -11.21 25.14
N ILE A 64 -6.35 -10.52 24.86
CA ILE A 64 -7.55 -10.57 25.71
C ILE A 64 -8.24 -11.94 25.60
N ALA A 65 -8.44 -12.45 24.39
CA ALA A 65 -9.17 -13.69 24.16
C ALA A 65 -8.46 -14.93 24.75
N LYS A 66 -7.12 -14.91 24.76
CA LYS A 66 -6.31 -16.01 25.32
C LYS A 66 -5.91 -15.78 26.78
N GLU A 67 -6.19 -14.59 27.31
CA GLU A 67 -5.75 -14.17 28.65
C GLU A 67 -4.23 -14.29 28.85
N GLU A 68 -3.46 -14.10 27.75
CA GLU A 68 -2.01 -14.23 27.72
C GLU A 68 -1.35 -12.95 27.21
N ARG A 69 -0.11 -12.74 27.65
CA ARG A 69 0.71 -11.65 27.10
C ARG A 69 1.10 -11.97 25.68
N THR A 70 0.89 -11.01 24.78
CA THR A 70 1.22 -11.14 23.36
C THR A 70 2.12 -9.99 22.93
N SER A 71 3.19 -10.31 22.20
CA SER A 71 4.13 -9.32 21.69
C SER A 71 3.90 -9.01 20.22
N LEU A 72 4.14 -7.76 19.86
CA LEU A 72 4.18 -7.26 18.49
C LEU A 72 5.54 -6.61 18.28
N SER A 73 6.35 -7.13 17.37
CA SER A 73 7.63 -6.52 16.99
C SER A 73 7.50 -5.79 15.66
N ILE A 74 8.17 -4.65 15.57
CA ILE A 74 8.19 -3.80 14.40
C ILE A 74 9.65 -3.48 14.12
N ASP A 75 10.14 -3.94 12.99
CA ASP A 75 11.51 -3.75 12.53
C ASP A 75 11.56 -3.26 11.09
N HIS A 76 12.75 -3.15 10.51
CA HIS A 76 12.95 -2.69 9.13
C HIS A 76 12.47 -3.68 8.05
N ILE A 77 12.14 -4.90 8.43
CA ILE A 77 11.61 -5.92 7.52
C ILE A 77 10.08 -5.84 7.49
N GLY A 78 9.47 -5.58 8.65
CA GLY A 78 8.02 -5.55 8.76
C GLY A 78 7.48 -5.48 10.17
N VAL A 79 6.24 -5.88 10.30
CA VAL A 79 5.51 -6.01 11.55
C VAL A 79 5.23 -7.48 11.81
N HIS A 80 5.69 -7.99 12.92
CA HIS A 80 5.62 -9.40 13.29
C HIS A 80 4.80 -9.59 14.55
N SER A 81 3.71 -10.34 14.43
CA SER A 81 2.94 -10.84 15.55
C SER A 81 3.00 -12.37 15.58
N PRO A 82 2.65 -13.04 16.69
CA PRO A 82 2.58 -14.51 16.72
C PRO A 82 1.56 -15.12 15.75
N TYR A 83 0.68 -14.29 15.17
CA TYR A 83 -0.43 -14.73 14.34
C TYR A 83 -0.30 -14.28 12.88
N GLN A 84 0.45 -13.22 12.63
CA GLN A 84 0.48 -12.59 11.32
C GLN A 84 1.77 -11.79 11.13
N GLU A 85 2.26 -11.79 9.89
CA GLU A 85 3.40 -10.98 9.46
C GLU A 85 2.95 -10.01 8.37
N LEU A 86 3.43 -8.78 8.44
CA LEU A 86 3.17 -7.74 7.46
C LEU A 86 4.49 -7.11 7.03
N ALA A 87 4.89 -7.34 5.78
CA ALA A 87 6.13 -6.77 5.25
C ALA A 87 6.00 -5.26 5.00
N LEU A 88 7.08 -4.50 5.19
CA LEU A 88 7.12 -3.11 4.79
C LEU A 88 7.11 -2.99 3.26
N PRO A 89 6.21 -2.19 2.67
CA PRO A 89 6.21 -1.95 1.24
C PRO A 89 7.38 -1.03 0.84
N LYS A 90 7.71 -1.06 -0.44
CA LYS A 90 8.69 -0.13 -1.00
C LYS A 90 8.20 1.31 -0.80
N GLY A 91 9.07 2.17 -0.28
CA GLY A 91 8.73 3.57 -0.01
C GLY A 91 8.25 3.87 1.40
N VAL A 92 8.07 2.87 2.25
CA VAL A 92 7.80 3.03 3.69
C VAL A 92 9.01 2.55 4.49
N GLU A 93 9.55 3.42 5.32
CA GLU A 93 10.68 3.14 6.20
C GLU A 93 10.27 3.28 7.66
N LEU A 94 10.73 2.40 8.51
CA LEU A 94 10.55 2.51 9.95
C LEU A 94 11.68 3.40 10.53
N ILE A 95 11.31 4.44 11.27
CA ILE A 95 12.31 5.35 11.87
C ILE A 95 13.04 4.68 13.03
N LYS A 96 12.33 3.90 13.83
CA LYS A 96 12.91 3.21 15.00
C LYS A 96 12.20 1.91 15.27
N GLU A 97 12.97 0.84 15.41
CA GLU A 97 12.46 -0.47 15.83
C GLU A 97 11.76 -0.42 17.18
N LYS A 98 10.68 -1.17 17.31
CA LYS A 98 9.84 -1.23 18.49
C LYS A 98 9.34 -2.63 18.75
N GLN A 99 9.32 -2.98 20.04
CA GLN A 99 8.63 -4.16 20.52
C GLN A 99 7.55 -3.72 21.51
N LEU A 100 6.33 -4.12 21.25
CA LEU A 100 5.16 -3.85 22.07
C LEU A 100 4.74 -5.14 22.75
N THR A 101 4.25 -5.03 23.96
CA THR A 101 3.66 -6.17 24.69
C THR A 101 2.28 -5.77 25.17
N PHE A 102 1.29 -6.53 24.79
CA PHE A 102 -0.07 -6.42 25.30
C PHE A 102 -0.23 -7.32 26.50
N ASP A 103 -0.86 -6.81 27.55
CA ASP A 103 -1.25 -7.59 28.71
C ASP A 103 -2.57 -8.36 28.46
N PRO A 104 -2.97 -9.30 29.33
CA PRO A 104 -4.22 -10.04 29.18
C PRO A 104 -5.49 -9.17 29.18
N ALA A 105 -5.42 -7.93 29.64
CA ALA A 105 -6.52 -6.97 29.54
C ALA A 105 -6.50 -6.13 28.25
N GLY A 106 -5.53 -6.40 27.37
CA GLY A 106 -5.34 -5.66 26.11
C GLY A 106 -4.65 -4.31 26.27
N GLY A 107 -4.19 -4.01 27.47
CA GLY A 107 -3.41 -2.82 27.75
C GLY A 107 -1.98 -2.94 27.25
N ASN A 108 -1.35 -1.80 27.05
CA ASN A 108 0.04 -1.71 26.69
C ASN A 108 0.76 -0.88 27.77
N SER A 109 1.93 -1.35 28.17
CA SER A 109 2.69 -0.81 29.30
C SER A 109 3.54 0.42 28.95
N SER A 110 3.59 0.84 27.67
CA SER A 110 4.49 1.93 27.26
C SER A 110 3.79 3.03 26.47
N LEU A 111 4.02 4.28 26.89
CA LEU A 111 3.79 5.48 26.06
C LEU A 111 4.84 5.52 24.96
N THR A 112 4.58 4.84 23.85
CA THR A 112 5.54 4.84 22.76
C THR A 112 4.92 5.43 21.50
N LYS A 113 5.79 5.96 20.64
CA LYS A 113 5.42 6.38 19.30
C LYS A 113 6.03 5.41 18.32
N ILE A 114 5.23 4.99 17.35
CA ILE A 114 5.71 4.26 16.18
C ILE A 114 5.67 5.23 15.03
N GLN A 115 6.78 5.38 14.32
CA GLN A 115 6.90 6.37 13.25
C GLN A 115 7.38 5.67 11.98
N PHE A 116 6.60 5.82 10.95
CA PHE A 116 6.94 5.40 9.60
C PHE A 116 7.16 6.63 8.73
N GLN A 117 8.16 6.60 7.90
CA GLN A 117 8.48 7.65 6.96
C GLN A 117 8.17 7.16 5.55
N THR A 118 7.43 7.95 4.79
CA THR A 118 7.20 7.76 3.36
C THR A 118 7.96 8.82 2.56
N GLU A 119 7.85 8.80 1.24
CA GLU A 119 8.45 9.84 0.40
C GLU A 119 7.88 11.25 0.69
N LYS A 120 6.62 11.34 1.12
CA LYS A 120 5.88 12.59 1.25
C LYS A 120 5.65 13.03 2.70
N GLU A 121 5.53 12.07 3.60
CA GLU A 121 5.04 12.33 4.95
C GLU A 121 5.63 11.39 6.00
N VAL A 122 5.52 11.80 7.25
CA VAL A 122 5.82 10.97 8.42
C VAL A 122 4.50 10.61 9.10
N VAL A 123 4.20 9.32 9.14
CA VAL A 123 3.02 8.77 9.82
C VAL A 123 3.42 8.35 11.22
N THR A 124 2.80 8.96 12.22
CA THR A 124 3.07 8.69 13.63
C THR A 124 1.85 8.03 14.27
N TYR A 125 2.05 6.88 14.87
CA TYR A 125 1.09 6.21 15.73
C TYR A 125 1.47 6.44 17.18
N GLN A 126 0.64 7.21 17.89
CA GLN A 126 0.79 7.44 19.32
C GLN A 126 0.00 6.40 20.09
N LEU A 127 0.66 5.65 20.95
CA LEU A 127 0.02 4.67 21.82
C LEU A 127 -0.48 5.33 23.11
N ALA A 128 -1.69 4.97 23.53
CA ALA A 128 -2.24 5.39 24.81
C ALA A 128 -1.98 4.31 25.88
N ILE A 129 -1.60 4.73 27.07
CA ILE A 129 -1.39 3.80 28.20
C ILE A 129 -2.74 3.22 28.65
N GLY A 130 -2.74 1.96 29.01
CA GLY A 130 -3.80 1.27 29.74
C GLY A 130 -4.93 0.71 28.88
N ASN A 131 -5.34 1.38 27.80
CA ASN A 131 -6.43 0.89 26.95
C ASN A 131 -5.99 0.37 25.58
N GLY A 132 -4.69 0.41 25.29
CA GLY A 132 -4.11 -0.06 24.04
C GLY A 132 -4.60 0.67 22.79
N LYS A 133 -5.26 1.81 22.89
CA LYS A 133 -5.69 2.59 21.73
C LYS A 133 -4.51 3.27 21.06
N ILE A 134 -4.54 3.30 19.73
CA ILE A 134 -3.58 4.04 18.93
C ILE A 134 -4.26 5.24 18.26
N LYS A 135 -3.51 6.34 18.18
CA LYS A 135 -3.93 7.54 17.46
C LYS A 135 -2.94 7.81 16.34
N LYS A 136 -3.44 7.82 15.11
CA LYS A 136 -2.68 8.16 13.92
C LYS A 136 -2.61 9.68 13.75
N SER A 137 -1.45 10.18 13.41
CA SER A 137 -1.22 11.56 12.96
C SER A 137 -0.21 11.55 11.82
N THR A 138 -0.38 12.46 10.89
CA THR A 138 0.47 12.59 9.70
C THR A 138 1.02 14.00 9.67
N ALA A 139 2.31 14.13 9.38
CA ALA A 139 3.00 15.40 9.19
C ALA A 139 3.78 15.36 7.87
N PRO A 140 3.81 16.44 7.08
CA PRO A 140 4.66 16.52 5.91
C PRO A 140 6.14 16.39 6.30
N ARG A 141 6.91 15.81 5.39
CA ARG A 141 8.36 15.63 5.52
C ARG A 141 9.11 16.93 5.29
#